data_c5ab553e065f122d0d77328f4adcf566
#
_entry.id   c5ab553e065f122d0d77328f4adcf566
#
_cell.length_a   1.000
_cell.length_b   1.000
_cell.length_c   1.000
_cell.angle_alpha   90.00
_cell.angle_beta   90.00
_cell.angle_gamma   90.00
#
_symmetry.space_group_name_H-M   'P 1'
#
loop_
_entity.id
_entity.type
_entity.pdbx_description
1 polymer ?
#
loop_
_entity_poly.entity_id
_entity_poly.type
_entity_poly.pdbx_seq_one_letter_code
_entity_poly.pdbx_strand_id
1 'polypeptide(L)'
;MTPNTIQTPTGKVTLSPEVVKKTQQSKGPQWREMVISPTPPDSTHTTLSTPKSQQSSNPPPEFQLTLSKSSTPHSLYLPEISPRYRALKSLPDSLIEISPESHAYAQEFARRIGGTSSAPKPIPSGAAIILDYGPADTIPTNSLRGIQDHQRVSPLSSPGLVDLSADVDFVALAEAALSASPGVEVHGPVEQGVFLQGMGIKERAEMLVKGLEGDEEKRNRVESSWRRLVDRGGSGMGKVYKAMAIVPESGGGRRPVGFGGDVEA
;
A
#
# COMPACT_ATOMS: atom_id res chain seq x y z
N MET A 1 -26.18 4.75 12.04
CA MET A 1 -25.58 3.39 12.27
C MET A 1 -24.09 3.56 12.08
N THR A 2 -23.35 3.41 13.15
CA THR A 2 -21.88 3.54 13.22
C THR A 2 -21.21 2.44 12.40
N PRO A 3 -20.05 2.70 11.76
CA PRO A 3 -19.30 1.67 11.04
C PRO A 3 -18.91 0.55 11.98
N ASN A 4 -18.96 -0.69 11.48
CA ASN A 4 -18.64 -1.90 12.22
C ASN A 4 -17.17 -1.86 12.67
N THR A 5 -16.98 -1.46 13.90
CA THR A 5 -15.69 -1.53 14.60
C THR A 5 -15.64 -2.85 15.35
N ILE A 6 -14.74 -3.74 14.98
CA ILE A 6 -14.45 -4.94 15.77
C ILE A 6 -13.51 -4.49 16.90
N GLN A 7 -13.95 -4.64 18.16
CA GLN A 7 -13.10 -4.44 19.33
C GLN A 7 -12.35 -5.73 19.62
N THR A 8 -11.03 -5.68 19.56
CA THR A 8 -10.15 -6.71 20.13
C THR A 8 -9.69 -6.29 21.52
N PRO A 9 -9.23 -7.20 22.39
CA PRO A 9 -8.74 -6.87 23.74
C PRO A 9 -7.56 -5.87 23.77
N THR A 10 -6.94 -5.59 22.64
CA THR A 10 -5.74 -4.74 22.50
C THR A 10 -5.95 -3.45 21.72
N GLY A 11 -7.18 -3.08 21.32
CA GLY A 11 -7.44 -1.80 20.64
C GLY A 11 -8.43 -1.90 19.48
N LYS A 12 -8.87 -0.75 18.99
CA LYS A 12 -9.73 -0.64 17.81
C LYS A 12 -8.90 -0.92 16.56
N VAL A 13 -9.20 -2.00 15.85
CA VAL A 13 -8.68 -2.23 14.50
C VAL A 13 -9.70 -1.71 13.50
N THR A 14 -9.36 -0.64 12.80
CA THR A 14 -10.14 -0.18 11.65
C THR A 14 -9.63 -0.93 10.43
N LEU A 15 -10.49 -1.76 9.83
CA LEU A 15 -10.16 -2.45 8.58
C LEU A 15 -10.23 -1.46 7.43
N SER A 16 -9.09 -1.09 6.89
CA SER A 16 -8.93 -0.39 5.61
C SER A 16 -7.89 -1.15 4.79
N PRO A 17 -8.11 -1.43 3.52
CA PRO A 17 -8.55 -0.51 2.49
C PRO A 17 -10.02 -0.72 2.07
N GLU A 18 -10.71 0.37 1.80
CA GLU A 18 -12.04 0.33 1.19
C GLU A 18 -11.90 0.01 -0.30
N VAL A 19 -12.48 -1.12 -0.70
CA VAL A 19 -12.51 -1.55 -2.10
C VAL A 19 -13.82 -1.07 -2.72
N VAL A 20 -13.75 -0.23 -3.73
CA VAL A 20 -14.92 0.36 -4.39
C VAL A 20 -15.10 -0.22 -5.79
N LYS A 21 -16.21 -0.91 -6.03
CA LYS A 21 -16.59 -1.48 -7.32
C LYS A 21 -17.79 -0.75 -7.94
N LYS A 22 -17.77 -0.57 -9.26
CA LYS A 22 -18.83 0.09 -10.02
C LYS A 22 -19.87 -0.91 -10.50
N THR A 23 -21.16 -0.55 -10.34
CA THR A 23 -22.29 -1.26 -10.94
C THR A 23 -23.13 -0.33 -11.81
N GLN A 24 -23.61 -0.83 -12.95
CA GLN A 24 -24.56 -0.11 -13.79
C GLN A 24 -25.97 -0.23 -13.20
N GLN A 25 -26.57 0.92 -12.86
CA GLN A 25 -28.01 1.07 -12.68
C GLN A 25 -28.51 2.24 -13.56
N SER A 26 -29.80 2.31 -13.82
CA SER A 26 -30.50 3.16 -14.80
C SER A 26 -30.30 4.68 -14.75
N LYS A 27 -29.37 5.19 -13.96
CA LYS A 27 -28.98 6.62 -13.85
C LYS A 27 -27.49 6.89 -14.15
N GLY A 28 -26.84 6.06 -14.96
CA GLY A 28 -25.42 6.15 -15.25
C GLY A 28 -24.55 5.37 -14.24
N PRO A 29 -23.25 5.25 -14.55
CA PRO A 29 -22.35 4.43 -13.73
C PRO A 29 -22.09 5.09 -12.37
N GLN A 30 -22.33 4.32 -11.29
CA GLN A 30 -22.12 4.76 -9.92
C GLN A 30 -21.12 3.85 -9.20
N TRP A 31 -20.27 4.44 -8.42
CA TRP A 31 -19.39 3.70 -7.52
C TRP A 31 -20.19 3.09 -6.36
N ARG A 32 -19.83 1.86 -6.03
CA ARG A 32 -20.41 1.10 -4.92
C ARG A 32 -19.26 0.51 -4.10
N GLU A 33 -19.39 0.60 -2.80
CA GLU A 33 -18.41 0.06 -1.87
C GLU A 33 -18.52 -1.46 -1.76
N MET A 34 -17.36 -2.14 -1.70
CA MET A 34 -17.30 -3.55 -1.30
C MET A 34 -17.33 -3.63 0.21
N VAL A 35 -18.34 -4.32 0.74
CA VAL A 35 -18.53 -4.48 2.18
C VAL A 35 -18.41 -5.94 2.58
N ILE A 36 -17.93 -6.19 3.79
CA ILE A 36 -17.88 -7.54 4.36
C ILE A 36 -19.28 -7.90 4.88
N SER A 37 -19.78 -9.06 4.47
CA SER A 37 -21.05 -9.61 4.93
C SER A 37 -20.90 -11.09 5.29
N PRO A 38 -21.73 -11.63 6.21
CA PRO A 38 -21.82 -13.07 6.44
C PRO A 38 -22.14 -13.82 5.15
N THR A 39 -21.52 -14.96 4.95
CA THR A 39 -21.80 -15.84 3.81
C THR A 39 -23.16 -16.53 4.05
N PRO A 40 -24.14 -16.42 3.14
CA PRO A 40 -25.39 -17.17 3.27
C PRO A 40 -25.15 -18.67 3.31
N PRO A 41 -25.91 -19.44 4.12
CA PRO A 41 -25.69 -20.87 4.30
C PRO A 41 -25.84 -21.70 3.02
N ASP A 42 -26.58 -21.20 2.02
CA ASP A 42 -26.81 -21.87 0.74
C ASP A 42 -25.95 -21.34 -0.42
N SER A 43 -24.95 -20.50 -0.13
CA SER A 43 -24.11 -19.94 -1.19
C SER A 43 -23.10 -20.95 -1.67
N THR A 44 -23.33 -21.55 -2.84
CA THR A 44 -22.32 -22.27 -3.59
C THR A 44 -21.34 -21.28 -4.23
N HIS A 45 -20.15 -21.14 -3.63
CA HIS A 45 -18.87 -20.74 -4.23
C HIS A 45 -18.83 -19.69 -5.35
N THR A 46 -19.19 -18.45 -5.05
CA THR A 46 -18.75 -17.36 -5.93
C THR A 46 -18.23 -16.20 -5.11
N THR A 47 -17.07 -16.37 -4.48
CA THR A 47 -16.33 -15.23 -3.97
C THR A 47 -15.64 -14.55 -5.14
N LEU A 48 -15.96 -13.28 -5.38
CA LEU A 48 -15.37 -12.45 -6.44
C LEU A 48 -13.83 -12.33 -6.39
N SER A 49 -13.22 -12.84 -5.31
CA SER A 49 -11.78 -12.72 -5.05
C SER A 49 -11.01 -14.04 -5.09
N THR A 50 -11.68 -15.21 -5.28
CA THR A 50 -10.96 -16.50 -5.31
C THR A 50 -10.83 -17.00 -6.73
N PRO A 51 -9.60 -17.15 -7.27
CA PRO A 51 -9.39 -17.79 -8.57
C PRO A 51 -10.01 -19.18 -8.62
N LYS A 52 -10.64 -19.56 -9.73
CA LYS A 52 -11.28 -20.87 -9.92
C LYS A 52 -10.36 -22.07 -9.64
N SER A 53 -9.05 -21.89 -9.75
CA SER A 53 -8.02 -22.91 -9.47
C SER A 53 -7.79 -23.18 -7.97
N GLN A 54 -8.35 -22.38 -7.07
CA GLN A 54 -8.23 -22.52 -5.60
C GLN A 54 -9.55 -22.93 -4.93
N GLN A 55 -10.53 -23.38 -5.69
CA GLN A 55 -11.76 -23.95 -5.16
C GLN A 55 -11.45 -25.32 -4.53
N SER A 56 -10.96 -25.29 -3.30
CA SER A 56 -10.78 -26.49 -2.49
C SER A 56 -12.12 -26.94 -1.88
N SER A 57 -12.20 -28.22 -1.51
CA SER A 57 -13.32 -28.88 -0.82
C SER A 57 -13.59 -28.33 0.60
N ASN A 58 -13.05 -27.19 0.95
CA ASN A 58 -13.23 -26.54 2.25
C ASN A 58 -14.60 -25.84 2.34
N PRO A 59 -15.22 -25.81 3.51
CA PRO A 59 -16.47 -25.07 3.71
C PRO A 59 -16.28 -23.60 3.27
N PRO A 60 -17.36 -22.96 2.76
CA PRO A 60 -17.28 -21.55 2.37
C PRO A 60 -16.84 -20.70 3.54
N PRO A 61 -16.06 -19.63 3.31
CA PRO A 61 -15.61 -18.73 4.38
C PRO A 61 -16.84 -18.11 5.07
N GLU A 62 -16.75 -17.89 6.36
CA GLU A 62 -17.82 -17.31 7.19
C GLU A 62 -18.26 -15.93 6.67
N PHE A 63 -17.32 -15.18 6.06
CA PHE A 63 -17.53 -13.85 5.53
C PHE A 63 -17.15 -13.78 4.05
N GLN A 64 -17.81 -12.86 3.34
CA GLN A 64 -17.53 -12.56 1.93
C GLN A 64 -17.59 -11.07 1.64
N LEU A 65 -16.91 -10.63 0.57
CA LEU A 65 -17.05 -9.28 0.04
C LEU A 65 -18.27 -9.21 -0.86
N THR A 66 -19.17 -8.27 -0.59
CA THR A 66 -20.37 -8.00 -1.37
C THR A 66 -20.47 -6.52 -1.70
N LEU A 67 -21.19 -6.18 -2.78
CA LEU A 67 -21.46 -4.79 -3.09
C LEU A 67 -22.48 -4.22 -2.09
N SER A 68 -22.22 -3.03 -1.58
CA SER A 68 -23.17 -2.27 -0.78
C SER A 68 -24.49 -2.09 -1.53
N LYS A 69 -25.63 -2.11 -0.84
CA LYS A 69 -26.96 -1.99 -1.47
C LYS A 69 -27.20 -0.65 -2.16
N SER A 70 -26.55 0.40 -1.70
CA SER A 70 -26.63 1.77 -2.22
C SER A 70 -25.24 2.41 -2.18
N SER A 71 -25.07 3.55 -2.82
CA SER A 71 -23.87 4.37 -2.64
C SER A 71 -23.70 4.76 -1.19
N THR A 72 -22.45 4.77 -0.72
CA THR A 72 -22.06 5.17 0.63
C THR A 72 -21.36 6.53 0.56
N PRO A 73 -21.17 7.26 1.67
CA PRO A 73 -20.38 8.48 1.68
C PRO A 73 -18.98 8.27 1.07
N HIS A 74 -18.30 7.16 1.38
CA HIS A 74 -16.99 6.83 0.84
C HIS A 74 -17.02 6.59 -0.67
N SER A 75 -17.98 5.80 -1.18
CA SER A 75 -18.10 5.56 -2.63
C SER A 75 -18.48 6.81 -3.43
N LEU A 76 -19.05 7.82 -2.79
CA LEU A 76 -19.36 9.10 -3.42
C LEU A 76 -18.19 10.07 -3.41
N TYR A 77 -17.38 10.06 -2.35
CA TYR A 77 -16.32 11.03 -2.14
C TYR A 77 -14.94 10.53 -2.60
N LEU A 78 -14.53 9.33 -2.17
CA LEU A 78 -13.14 8.85 -2.38
C LEU A 78 -12.75 8.74 -3.86
N PRO A 79 -13.61 8.28 -4.79
CA PRO A 79 -13.25 8.26 -6.20
C PRO A 79 -13.10 9.65 -6.84
N GLU A 80 -13.53 10.69 -6.17
CA GLU A 80 -13.44 12.07 -6.67
C GLU A 80 -12.19 12.83 -6.19
N ILE A 81 -11.42 12.27 -5.25
CA ILE A 81 -10.25 12.95 -4.67
C ILE A 81 -9.05 13.03 -5.64
N SER A 82 -8.94 12.10 -6.60
CA SER A 82 -7.85 12.08 -7.58
C SER A 82 -8.40 12.08 -9.01
N PRO A 83 -7.77 12.82 -9.94
CA PRO A 83 -8.07 12.74 -11.38
C PRO A 83 -7.91 11.32 -11.93
N ARG A 84 -6.97 10.52 -11.40
CA ARG A 84 -6.72 9.13 -11.79
C ARG A 84 -7.93 8.25 -11.49
N TYR A 85 -8.54 8.40 -10.32
CA TYR A 85 -9.74 7.66 -9.94
C TYR A 85 -10.95 8.10 -10.76
N ARG A 86 -11.11 9.42 -10.99
CA ARG A 86 -12.20 9.96 -11.82
C ARG A 86 -12.17 9.44 -13.26
N ALA A 87 -10.99 9.23 -13.82
CA ALA A 87 -10.83 8.70 -15.18
C ALA A 87 -11.42 7.29 -15.33
N LEU A 88 -11.47 6.50 -14.26
CA LEU A 88 -12.05 5.16 -14.27
C LEU A 88 -13.59 5.16 -14.23
N LYS A 89 -14.24 6.31 -13.99
CA LYS A 89 -15.69 6.41 -13.85
C LYS A 89 -16.45 6.01 -15.12
N SER A 90 -15.84 6.19 -16.30
CA SER A 90 -16.41 5.81 -17.60
C SER A 90 -16.22 4.34 -17.94
N LEU A 91 -15.29 3.64 -17.27
CA LEU A 91 -14.96 2.26 -17.57
C LEU A 91 -15.88 1.33 -16.76
N PRO A 92 -16.62 0.43 -17.42
CA PRO A 92 -17.46 -0.55 -16.71
C PRO A 92 -16.58 -1.50 -15.90
N ASP A 93 -17.14 -2.02 -14.80
CA ASP A 93 -16.51 -2.99 -13.91
C ASP A 93 -15.16 -2.60 -13.33
N SER A 94 -14.83 -1.30 -13.34
CA SER A 94 -13.63 -0.80 -12.69
C SER A 94 -13.67 -1.06 -11.19
N LEU A 95 -12.51 -1.44 -10.65
CA LEU A 95 -12.26 -1.65 -9.23
C LEU A 95 -11.10 -0.76 -8.81
N ILE A 96 -11.23 -0.09 -7.68
CA ILE A 96 -10.16 0.70 -7.06
C ILE A 96 -10.09 0.40 -5.56
N GLU A 97 -8.88 0.43 -5.03
CA GLU A 97 -8.61 0.33 -3.60
C GLU A 97 -8.06 1.67 -3.13
N ILE A 98 -8.72 2.28 -2.14
CA ILE A 98 -8.35 3.58 -1.59
C ILE A 98 -8.23 3.46 -0.09
N SER A 99 -7.12 3.93 0.48
CA SER A 99 -6.91 4.03 1.92
C SER A 99 -6.92 5.50 2.35
N PRO A 100 -8.05 6.02 2.86
CA PRO A 100 -8.13 7.40 3.35
C PRO A 100 -7.14 7.69 4.47
N GLU A 101 -6.88 6.70 5.33
CA GLU A 101 -5.94 6.83 6.44
C GLU A 101 -4.51 7.01 5.94
N SER A 102 -4.10 6.26 4.92
CA SER A 102 -2.77 6.41 4.32
C SER A 102 -2.59 7.82 3.73
N HIS A 103 -3.62 8.35 3.06
CA HIS A 103 -3.62 9.74 2.57
C HIS A 103 -3.49 10.74 3.73
N ALA A 104 -4.25 10.54 4.82
CA ALA A 104 -4.18 11.40 5.99
C ALA A 104 -2.80 11.40 6.63
N TYR A 105 -2.13 10.25 6.73
CA TYR A 105 -0.75 10.17 7.22
C TYR A 105 0.23 10.90 6.29
N ALA A 106 0.13 10.72 4.97
CA ALA A 106 1.00 11.42 4.03
C ALA A 106 0.83 12.95 4.13
N GLN A 107 -0.42 13.43 4.24
CA GLN A 107 -0.72 14.84 4.46
C GLN A 107 -0.14 15.35 5.78
N GLU A 108 -0.27 14.58 6.86
CA GLU A 108 0.23 14.99 8.19
C GLU A 108 1.77 15.06 8.19
N PHE A 109 2.47 14.10 7.57
CA PHE A 109 3.92 14.19 7.40
C PHE A 109 4.32 15.42 6.60
N ALA A 110 3.64 15.71 5.50
CA ALA A 110 3.93 16.90 4.70
C ALA A 110 3.74 18.19 5.50
N ARG A 111 2.64 18.33 6.26
CA ARG A 111 2.38 19.50 7.11
C ARG A 111 3.44 19.66 8.21
N ARG A 112 3.88 18.56 8.81
CA ARG A 112 4.94 18.59 9.85
C ARG A 112 6.28 19.02 9.27
N ILE A 113 6.59 18.65 8.05
CA ILE A 113 7.86 18.98 7.38
C ILE A 113 7.82 20.41 6.84
N GLY A 114 6.81 20.77 6.04
CA GLY A 114 6.78 22.00 5.26
C GLY A 114 5.81 23.08 5.76
N GLY A 115 4.93 22.77 6.72
CA GLY A 115 3.81 23.64 7.10
C GLY A 115 2.63 23.53 6.14
N THR A 116 1.71 24.47 6.22
CA THR A 116 0.53 24.56 5.32
C THR A 116 0.58 25.86 4.53
N SER A 117 -0.27 25.99 3.49
CA SER A 117 -0.38 27.26 2.74
C SER A 117 -0.78 28.46 3.61
N SER A 118 -1.59 28.24 4.66
CA SER A 118 -2.01 29.28 5.63
C SER A 118 -1.01 29.49 6.76
N ALA A 119 -0.16 28.52 7.06
CA ALA A 119 0.86 28.56 8.09
C ALA A 119 2.13 27.86 7.59
N PRO A 120 2.85 28.49 6.65
CA PRO A 120 4.07 27.92 6.10
C PRO A 120 5.16 27.87 7.18
N LYS A 121 5.98 26.82 7.14
CA LYS A 121 7.13 26.73 8.03
C LYS A 121 8.24 27.64 7.49
N PRO A 122 8.79 28.58 8.30
CA PRO A 122 9.86 29.48 7.82
C PRO A 122 11.10 28.72 7.33
N ILE A 123 11.40 27.60 7.98
CA ILE A 123 12.48 26.67 7.59
C ILE A 123 11.89 25.27 7.59
N PRO A 124 11.44 24.75 6.43
CA PRO A 124 11.00 23.36 6.31
C PRO A 124 12.10 22.40 6.77
N SER A 125 11.74 21.40 7.56
CA SER A 125 12.73 20.50 8.17
C SER A 125 12.12 19.15 8.51
N GLY A 126 12.95 18.10 8.45
CA GLY A 126 12.56 16.71 8.67
C GLY A 126 12.49 15.93 7.37
N ALA A 127 12.20 14.65 7.49
CA ALA A 127 11.97 13.75 6.36
C ALA A 127 11.04 12.62 6.79
N ALA A 128 10.26 12.10 5.86
CA ALA A 128 9.52 10.85 6.02
C ALA A 128 9.92 9.90 4.90
N ILE A 129 10.13 8.63 5.24
CA ILE A 129 10.35 7.54 4.28
C ILE A 129 9.22 6.54 4.45
N ILE A 130 8.59 6.17 3.35
CA ILE A 130 7.53 5.18 3.27
C ILE A 130 8.08 4.00 2.49
N LEU A 131 8.08 2.81 3.12
CA LEU A 131 8.52 1.55 2.54
C LEU A 131 7.36 0.58 2.65
N ASP A 132 6.76 0.21 1.52
CA ASP A 132 5.58 -0.67 1.52
C ASP A 132 5.44 -1.39 0.19
N TYR A 133 4.47 -2.31 0.11
CA TYR A 133 4.08 -2.98 -1.13
C TYR A 133 3.25 -2.06 -2.00
N GLY A 134 3.37 -2.21 -3.31
CA GLY A 134 2.45 -1.58 -4.25
C GLY A 134 3.04 -1.36 -5.63
N PRO A 135 2.20 -1.04 -6.59
CA PRO A 135 2.63 -0.61 -7.91
C PRO A 135 3.29 0.77 -7.84
N ALA A 136 4.17 1.07 -8.79
CA ALA A 136 4.82 2.37 -8.86
C ALA A 136 3.89 3.47 -9.39
N ASP A 137 3.05 3.15 -10.36
CA ASP A 137 2.31 4.11 -11.19
C ASP A 137 0.84 3.73 -11.45
N THR A 138 0.45 2.50 -11.11
CA THR A 138 -0.93 2.03 -11.30
C THR A 138 -1.75 2.11 -10.01
N ILE A 139 -3.06 2.09 -10.16
CA ILE A 139 -4.00 2.04 -9.03
C ILE A 139 -4.10 0.58 -8.55
N PRO A 140 -3.93 0.29 -7.26
CA PRO A 140 -4.11 -1.07 -6.73
C PRO A 140 -5.53 -1.59 -6.97
N THR A 141 -5.62 -2.87 -7.32
CA THR A 141 -6.89 -3.58 -7.50
C THR A 141 -6.75 -5.03 -7.07
N ASN A 142 -7.73 -5.56 -6.31
CA ASN A 142 -7.73 -6.92 -5.77
C ASN A 142 -6.42 -7.27 -5.01
N SER A 143 -5.86 -6.31 -4.33
CA SER A 143 -4.59 -6.47 -3.62
C SER A 143 -4.78 -6.96 -2.19
N LEU A 144 -5.96 -6.78 -1.61
CA LEU A 144 -6.29 -7.25 -0.25
C LEU A 144 -6.08 -8.76 -0.15
N ARG A 145 -5.25 -9.17 0.80
CA ARG A 145 -4.86 -10.55 1.04
C ARG A 145 -4.66 -10.82 2.52
N GLY A 146 -4.86 -12.09 2.89
CA GLY A 146 -4.43 -12.60 4.18
C GLY A 146 -3.05 -13.25 4.06
N ILE A 147 -2.25 -13.15 5.12
CA ILE A 147 -0.97 -13.84 5.27
C ILE A 147 -1.03 -14.65 6.56
N GLN A 148 -0.77 -15.94 6.44
CA GLN A 148 -0.66 -16.86 7.57
C GLN A 148 0.48 -17.84 7.29
N ASP A 149 1.38 -18.04 8.24
CA ASP A 149 2.55 -18.92 8.11
C ASP A 149 3.36 -18.66 6.83
N HIS A 150 3.55 -17.37 6.48
CA HIS A 150 4.20 -16.92 5.26
C HIS A 150 3.50 -17.35 3.95
N GLN A 151 2.27 -17.84 4.04
CA GLN A 151 1.46 -18.22 2.89
C GLN A 151 0.32 -17.23 2.66
N ARG A 152 -0.02 -17.00 1.39
CA ARG A 152 -1.16 -16.18 1.02
C ARG A 152 -2.45 -16.98 1.24
N VAL A 153 -3.35 -16.43 2.04
CA VAL A 153 -4.66 -17.03 2.37
C VAL A 153 -5.78 -16.02 2.08
N SER A 154 -7.02 -16.47 2.20
CA SER A 154 -8.16 -15.54 2.10
C SER A 154 -8.10 -14.49 3.23
N PRO A 155 -8.28 -13.19 2.95
CA PRO A 155 -8.29 -12.15 3.98
C PRO A 155 -9.46 -12.29 4.97
N LEU A 156 -10.46 -13.10 4.63
CA LEU A 156 -11.64 -13.33 5.47
C LEU A 156 -11.62 -14.71 6.15
N SER A 157 -10.51 -15.46 6.05
CA SER A 157 -10.32 -16.71 6.78
C SER A 157 -9.81 -16.44 8.19
N SER A 158 -10.22 -17.28 9.15
CA SER A 158 -9.69 -17.30 10.51
C SER A 158 -9.50 -15.91 11.14
N PRO A 159 -10.56 -15.11 11.37
CA PRO A 159 -10.46 -13.78 11.92
C PRO A 159 -9.61 -13.71 13.20
N GLY A 160 -8.66 -12.77 13.23
CA GLY A 160 -7.73 -12.60 14.36
C GLY A 160 -6.47 -13.48 14.31
N LEU A 161 -6.36 -14.42 13.35
CA LEU A 161 -5.21 -15.33 13.18
C LEU A 161 -4.51 -15.12 11.82
N VAL A 162 -4.96 -14.18 11.04
CA VAL A 162 -4.44 -13.87 9.70
C VAL A 162 -4.04 -12.41 9.65
N ASP A 163 -2.82 -12.13 9.20
CA ASP A 163 -2.37 -10.77 8.93
C ASP A 163 -3.01 -10.27 7.64
N LEU A 164 -3.59 -9.08 7.69
CA LEU A 164 -4.17 -8.44 6.51
C LEU A 164 -3.16 -7.53 5.83
N SER A 165 -3.07 -7.64 4.52
CA SER A 165 -2.18 -6.82 3.71
C SER A 165 -2.89 -6.37 2.43
N ALA A 166 -2.61 -5.14 1.99
CA ALA A 166 -3.05 -4.60 0.72
C ALA A 166 -1.94 -3.73 0.12
N ASP A 167 -1.99 -3.50 -1.17
CA ASP A 167 -1.02 -2.66 -1.85
C ASP A 167 -1.32 -1.17 -1.65
N VAL A 168 -0.27 -0.38 -1.58
CA VAL A 168 -0.34 1.08 -1.43
C VAL A 168 -0.39 1.74 -2.81
N ASP A 169 -1.28 2.73 -2.98
CA ASP A 169 -1.24 3.66 -4.12
C ASP A 169 -0.24 4.78 -3.83
N PHE A 170 1.02 4.58 -4.18
CA PHE A 170 2.08 5.56 -3.92
C PHE A 170 1.88 6.88 -4.64
N VAL A 171 1.26 6.89 -5.83
CA VAL A 171 0.97 8.13 -6.54
C VAL A 171 -0.07 8.95 -5.78
N ALA A 172 -1.09 8.30 -5.23
CA ALA A 172 -2.08 8.98 -4.40
C ALA A 172 -1.49 9.53 -3.10
N LEU A 173 -0.54 8.82 -2.48
CA LEU A 173 0.19 9.36 -1.32
C LEU A 173 1.01 10.59 -1.69
N ALA A 174 1.69 10.58 -2.84
CA ALA A 174 2.43 11.74 -3.35
C ALA A 174 1.48 12.93 -3.60
N GLU A 175 0.35 12.70 -4.29
CA GLU A 175 -0.69 13.72 -4.52
C GLU A 175 -1.19 14.30 -3.18
N ALA A 176 -1.45 13.44 -2.19
CA ALA A 176 -1.91 13.85 -0.87
C ALA A 176 -0.88 14.71 -0.12
N ALA A 177 0.39 14.32 -0.14
CA ALA A 177 1.47 15.08 0.49
C ALA A 177 1.66 16.45 -0.15
N LEU A 178 1.78 16.50 -1.48
CA LEU A 178 1.99 17.74 -2.23
C LEU A 178 0.81 18.71 -2.11
N SER A 179 -0.41 18.20 -2.05
CA SER A 179 -1.60 19.03 -1.84
C SER A 179 -1.69 19.63 -0.43
N ALA A 180 -1.09 18.97 0.56
CA ALA A 180 -1.17 19.37 1.95
C ALA A 180 -0.14 20.44 2.36
N SER A 181 0.99 20.51 1.65
CA SER A 181 2.07 21.45 1.97
C SER A 181 2.83 21.88 0.72
N PRO A 182 2.95 23.18 0.46
CA PRO A 182 3.82 23.71 -0.60
C PRO A 182 5.31 23.66 -0.23
N GLY A 183 5.64 23.41 1.03
CA GLY A 183 7.01 23.37 1.55
C GLY A 183 7.67 21.99 1.49
N VAL A 184 7.10 21.05 0.72
CA VAL A 184 7.67 19.69 0.55
C VAL A 184 7.78 19.30 -0.91
N GLU A 185 8.71 18.42 -1.18
CA GLU A 185 8.83 17.65 -2.41
C GLU A 185 8.75 16.16 -2.11
N VAL A 186 8.35 15.37 -3.11
CA VAL A 186 8.22 13.91 -3.00
C VAL A 186 9.14 13.25 -4.00
N HIS A 187 9.91 12.27 -3.53
CA HIS A 187 10.80 11.45 -4.35
C HIS A 187 10.34 9.99 -4.35
N GLY A 188 10.38 9.36 -5.50
CA GLY A 188 9.84 8.01 -5.71
C GLY A 188 8.37 8.03 -6.17
N PRO A 189 7.70 6.87 -6.17
CA PRO A 189 8.20 5.59 -5.67
C PRO A 189 9.31 5.00 -6.55
N VAL A 190 10.32 4.43 -5.90
CA VAL A 190 11.36 3.63 -6.56
C VAL A 190 11.32 2.21 -6.03
N GLU A 191 11.77 1.23 -6.82
CA GLU A 191 11.86 -0.15 -6.35
C GLU A 191 12.84 -0.28 -5.19
N GLN A 192 12.51 -1.07 -4.17
CA GLN A 192 13.37 -1.28 -3.00
C GLN A 192 14.77 -1.72 -3.38
N GLY A 193 14.90 -2.60 -4.39
CA GLY A 193 16.22 -3.05 -4.85
C GLY A 193 17.09 -1.88 -5.33
N VAL A 194 16.51 -0.95 -6.09
CA VAL A 194 17.21 0.26 -6.57
C VAL A 194 17.56 1.18 -5.41
N PHE A 195 16.61 1.43 -4.51
CA PHE A 195 16.81 2.25 -3.32
C PHE A 195 17.96 1.72 -2.45
N LEU A 196 17.92 0.44 -2.09
CA LEU A 196 18.91 -0.17 -1.22
C LEU A 196 20.30 -0.26 -1.87
N GLN A 197 20.37 -0.50 -3.18
CA GLN A 197 21.64 -0.46 -3.92
C GLN A 197 22.23 0.95 -3.90
N GLY A 198 21.41 1.98 -4.16
CA GLY A 198 21.84 3.38 -4.03
C GLY A 198 22.25 3.77 -2.61
N MET A 199 21.73 3.09 -1.59
CA MET A 199 22.13 3.26 -0.18
C MET A 199 23.36 2.44 0.22
N GLY A 200 24.00 1.71 -0.71
CA GLY A 200 25.21 0.94 -0.46
C GLY A 200 24.99 -0.35 0.35
N ILE A 201 23.86 -1.06 0.13
CA ILE A 201 23.57 -2.31 0.85
C ILE A 201 24.63 -3.37 0.61
N LYS A 202 25.18 -3.46 -0.61
CA LYS A 202 26.18 -4.44 -0.97
C LYS A 202 27.47 -4.22 -0.19
N GLU A 203 27.99 -3.00 -0.19
CA GLU A 203 29.19 -2.59 0.52
C GLU A 203 29.06 -2.83 2.03
N ARG A 204 27.91 -2.53 2.60
CA ARG A 204 27.59 -2.81 4.01
C ARG A 204 27.58 -4.31 4.30
N ALA A 205 26.96 -5.12 3.44
CA ALA A 205 26.94 -6.57 3.58
C ALA A 205 28.36 -7.16 3.51
N GLU A 206 29.18 -6.71 2.57
CA GLU A 206 30.59 -7.13 2.46
C GLU A 206 31.40 -6.77 3.72
N MET A 207 31.19 -5.59 4.29
CA MET A 207 31.81 -5.20 5.55
C MET A 207 31.39 -6.11 6.71
N LEU A 208 30.08 -6.43 6.81
CA LEU A 208 29.57 -7.34 7.84
C LEU A 208 30.19 -8.74 7.68
N VAL A 209 30.25 -9.26 6.46
CA VAL A 209 30.81 -10.59 6.15
C VAL A 209 32.31 -10.65 6.53
N LYS A 210 33.08 -9.59 6.26
CA LYS A 210 34.48 -9.51 6.67
C LYS A 210 34.68 -9.59 8.18
N GLY A 211 33.75 -9.01 8.96
CA GLY A 211 33.80 -9.08 10.43
C GLY A 211 33.36 -10.43 11.03
N LEU A 212 32.87 -11.37 10.20
CA LEU A 212 32.42 -12.70 10.62
C LEU A 212 33.42 -13.81 10.24
N GLU A 213 34.71 -13.55 10.33
CA GLU A 213 35.72 -14.55 10.06
C GLU A 213 35.55 -15.77 10.98
N GLY A 214 35.48 -16.98 10.37
CA GLY A 214 35.31 -18.25 11.10
C GLY A 214 33.87 -18.66 11.35
N ASP A 215 32.86 -17.82 11.08
CA ASP A 215 31.43 -18.14 11.24
C ASP A 215 30.71 -18.18 9.87
N GLU A 216 30.82 -19.30 9.20
CA GLU A 216 30.30 -19.47 7.84
C GLU A 216 28.76 -19.44 7.79
N GLU A 217 28.09 -19.89 8.85
CA GLU A 217 26.61 -19.86 8.94
C GLU A 217 26.11 -18.40 8.95
N LYS A 218 26.69 -17.55 9.79
CA LYS A 218 26.30 -16.13 9.84
C LYS A 218 26.65 -15.41 8.54
N ARG A 219 27.80 -15.72 7.92
CA ARG A 219 28.16 -15.17 6.61
C ARG A 219 27.09 -15.50 5.57
N ASN A 220 26.70 -16.76 5.45
CA ASN A 220 25.68 -17.22 4.52
C ASN A 220 24.31 -16.56 4.79
N ARG A 221 23.97 -16.35 6.05
CA ARG A 221 22.75 -15.61 6.43
C ARG A 221 22.76 -14.16 5.98
N VAL A 222 23.86 -13.44 6.19
CA VAL A 222 24.02 -12.05 5.69
C VAL A 222 23.90 -12.03 4.17
N GLU A 223 24.63 -12.92 3.47
CA GLU A 223 24.63 -12.99 2.02
C GLU A 223 23.22 -13.28 1.44
N SER A 224 22.52 -14.25 1.96
CA SER A 224 21.18 -14.61 1.51
C SER A 224 20.16 -13.50 1.83
N SER A 225 20.28 -12.86 2.99
CA SER A 225 19.35 -11.81 3.43
C SER A 225 19.41 -10.57 2.55
N TRP A 226 20.62 -10.00 2.34
CA TRP A 226 20.70 -8.78 1.54
C TRP A 226 20.35 -9.02 0.07
N ARG A 227 20.72 -10.19 -0.49
CA ARG A 227 20.34 -10.57 -1.85
C ARG A 227 18.83 -10.64 -2.01
N ARG A 228 18.10 -11.26 -1.06
CA ARG A 228 16.65 -11.31 -1.08
C ARG A 228 16.01 -9.93 -1.05
N LEU A 229 16.58 -8.99 -0.30
CA LEU A 229 16.05 -7.62 -0.21
C LEU A 229 16.16 -6.84 -1.52
N VAL A 230 17.17 -7.12 -2.36
CA VAL A 230 17.38 -6.42 -3.64
C VAL A 230 16.95 -7.22 -4.85
N ASP A 231 16.73 -8.54 -4.70
CA ASP A 231 16.34 -9.40 -5.80
C ASP A 231 14.98 -8.95 -6.37
N ARG A 232 14.95 -8.75 -7.67
CA ARG A 232 13.77 -8.33 -8.44
C ARG A 232 12.98 -9.51 -9.03
N GLY A 233 13.42 -10.74 -8.78
CA GLY A 233 12.75 -11.98 -9.18
C GLY A 233 11.51 -12.28 -8.34
N GLY A 234 10.79 -13.36 -8.68
CA GLY A 234 9.51 -13.71 -8.07
C GLY A 234 9.57 -14.06 -6.58
N SER A 235 10.73 -14.44 -6.05
CA SER A 235 10.96 -14.74 -4.62
C SER A 235 11.63 -13.58 -3.86
N GLY A 236 12.06 -12.54 -4.58
CA GLY A 236 12.74 -11.38 -4.03
C GLY A 236 11.79 -10.28 -3.59
N MET A 237 12.30 -9.37 -2.77
CA MET A 237 11.56 -8.22 -2.26
C MET A 237 11.87 -6.94 -3.04
N GLY A 238 12.92 -6.95 -3.87
CA GLY A 238 13.47 -5.75 -4.48
C GLY A 238 12.56 -5.04 -5.47
N LYS A 239 11.61 -5.76 -6.10
CA LYS A 239 10.64 -5.18 -7.03
C LYS A 239 9.29 -4.90 -6.38
N VAL A 240 8.84 -5.74 -5.47
CA VAL A 240 7.48 -5.69 -4.90
C VAL A 240 7.35 -4.51 -3.95
N TYR A 241 8.34 -4.29 -3.10
CA TYR A 241 8.40 -3.13 -2.23
C TYR A 241 8.86 -1.89 -2.99
N LYS A 242 8.34 -0.75 -2.57
CA LYS A 242 8.73 0.57 -3.04
C LYS A 242 9.20 1.44 -1.89
N ALA A 243 10.08 2.37 -2.22
CA ALA A 243 10.51 3.44 -1.33
C ALA A 243 9.98 4.78 -1.87
N MET A 244 9.42 5.61 -1.01
CA MET A 244 9.02 6.98 -1.29
C MET A 244 9.48 7.88 -0.16
N ALA A 245 9.96 9.08 -0.47
CA ALA A 245 10.37 10.06 0.52
C ALA A 245 9.57 11.35 0.37
N ILE A 246 9.21 11.96 1.51
CA ILE A 246 8.68 13.32 1.61
C ILE A 246 9.74 14.13 2.35
N VAL A 247 10.26 15.18 1.70
CA VAL A 247 11.34 16.01 2.24
C VAL A 247 11.02 17.49 2.04
N PRO A 248 11.76 18.41 2.69
CA PRO A 248 11.64 19.85 2.41
C PRO A 248 11.85 20.16 0.94
N GLU A 249 11.03 21.06 0.40
CA GLU A 249 11.19 21.62 -0.95
C GLU A 249 12.57 22.25 -1.12
N SER A 250 13.31 21.84 -2.16
CA SER A 250 14.67 22.27 -2.45
C SER A 250 14.83 23.00 -3.80
N GLY A 251 13.71 23.26 -4.50
CA GLY A 251 13.73 23.82 -5.86
C GLY A 251 14.35 22.88 -6.90
N GLY A 252 14.30 21.56 -6.65
CA GLY A 252 14.87 20.55 -7.53
C GLY A 252 16.40 20.41 -7.42
N GLY A 253 17.02 21.09 -6.45
CA GLY A 253 18.48 21.18 -6.34
C GLY A 253 19.17 19.92 -5.82
N ARG A 254 18.48 19.02 -5.16
CA ARG A 254 19.06 17.78 -4.61
C ARG A 254 18.05 16.65 -4.58
N ARG A 255 18.37 15.55 -5.23
CA ARG A 255 17.68 14.28 -5.01
C ARG A 255 18.30 13.54 -3.83
N PRO A 256 17.48 13.02 -2.91
CA PRO A 256 18.01 12.17 -1.83
C PRO A 256 18.66 10.91 -2.40
N VAL A 257 19.72 10.44 -1.75
CA VAL A 257 20.41 9.20 -2.11
C VAL A 257 19.39 8.04 -2.14
N GLY A 258 19.50 7.17 -3.13
CA GLY A 258 18.59 6.04 -3.33
C GLY A 258 17.37 6.36 -4.19
N PHE A 259 17.11 7.63 -4.51
CA PHE A 259 15.98 8.06 -5.34
C PHE A 259 16.38 8.50 -6.76
N GLY A 260 17.51 7.98 -7.28
CA GLY A 260 17.98 8.25 -8.65
C GLY A 260 18.78 9.53 -8.80
N GLY A 261 19.36 10.04 -7.73
CA GLY A 261 20.44 11.01 -7.80
C GLY A 261 21.73 10.26 -8.08
N ASP A 262 22.41 10.57 -9.19
CA ASP A 262 23.77 10.11 -9.38
C ASP A 262 24.63 10.72 -8.28
N VAL A 263 25.28 9.86 -7.49
CA VAL A 263 26.40 10.28 -6.65
C VAL A 263 27.56 10.40 -7.63
N GLU A 264 27.76 11.58 -8.19
CA GLU A 264 29.05 11.89 -8.82
C GLU A 264 30.11 11.75 -7.73
N ALA A 265 30.95 10.74 -7.90
CA ALA A 265 32.10 10.47 -7.02
C ALA A 265 33.21 11.47 -7.27
#